data_7d619535bf00eb53dedff7106b08d45e
#
_entry.id   7d619535bf00eb53dedff7106b08d45e
#
_cell.length_a   1.000
_cell.length_b   1.000
_cell.length_c   1.000
_cell.angle_alpha   90.00
_cell.angle_beta   90.00
_cell.angle_gamma   90.00
#
_symmetry.space_group_name_H-M   'P 1'
#
loop_
_entity.id
_entity.type
_entity.pdbx_description
1 polymer ?
#
loop_
_entity_poly.entity_id
_entity_poly.type
_entity_poly.pdbx_seq_one_letter_code
_entity_poly.pdbx_strand_id
1 'polypeptide(L)'
;LHCNAVRTSHYPQSQYFLDECDRLGLLVFTELPGWQHIGDGAWKDRACAMLREMLLQNRNHPSIILWGVRINESVDDDEFYTRTNQIAHALDPSRATSGVRYLEKSHLLEDVYAYNDFSHNGSNAGAKRKKDVTPDLSKALLISECNGHMYPTKSCDDAPHRQEHALRHARGLDAAYADGEHAGCFGWCMFDYATHKDFGSGDRICYHGVLDSFRNPKLA
;
A
#
# COMPACT_ATOMS: atom_id res chain seq x y z
N LEU A 1 5.39 -16.55 4.24
CA LEU A 1 4.08 -15.88 4.08
C LEU A 1 3.40 -16.18 2.73
N HIS A 2 4.10 -16.83 1.81
CA HIS A 2 3.60 -17.14 0.45
C HIS A 2 3.08 -15.93 -0.34
N CYS A 3 3.55 -14.72 -0.04
CA CYS A 3 3.23 -13.52 -0.81
C CYS A 3 4.03 -13.50 -2.11
N ASN A 4 3.42 -13.02 -3.20
CA ASN A 4 4.07 -12.84 -4.48
C ASN A 4 4.40 -11.37 -4.80
N ALA A 5 3.94 -10.46 -3.97
CA ALA A 5 4.17 -9.02 -4.13
C ALA A 5 4.38 -8.34 -2.78
N VAL A 6 5.07 -7.20 -2.82
CA VAL A 6 5.27 -6.31 -1.68
C VAL A 6 5.03 -4.86 -2.09
N ARG A 7 4.39 -4.11 -1.21
CA ARG A 7 4.29 -2.66 -1.29
C ARG A 7 5.25 -2.04 -0.27
N THR A 8 6.02 -1.04 -0.70
CA THR A 8 7.09 -0.47 0.11
C THR A 8 6.67 0.76 0.91
N SER A 9 5.45 0.78 1.39
CA SER A 9 4.79 1.89 2.13
C SER A 9 5.73 2.69 3.03
N HIS A 10 5.91 3.99 2.88
CA HIS A 10 5.37 4.87 1.85
C HIS A 10 6.55 5.59 1.20
N TYR A 11 7.57 4.86 0.78
CA TYR A 11 8.84 5.38 0.25
C TYR A 11 9.65 4.26 -0.42
N PRO A 12 10.64 4.61 -1.27
CA PRO A 12 11.54 3.64 -1.87
C PRO A 12 12.36 2.89 -0.82
N GLN A 13 12.66 1.63 -1.08
CA GLN A 13 13.56 0.82 -0.27
C GLN A 13 14.99 0.85 -0.79
N SER A 14 15.92 0.23 -0.03
CA SER A 14 17.33 0.13 -0.43
C SER A 14 17.50 -0.68 -1.71
N GLN A 15 18.58 -0.44 -2.44
CA GLN A 15 18.92 -1.22 -3.63
C GLN A 15 19.07 -2.72 -3.30
N TYR A 16 19.67 -3.04 -2.15
CA TYR A 16 19.78 -4.42 -1.68
C TYR A 16 18.41 -5.12 -1.56
N PHE A 17 17.40 -4.41 -1.06
CA PHE A 17 16.04 -4.94 -0.98
C PHE A 17 15.47 -5.24 -2.38
N LEU A 18 15.67 -4.33 -3.32
CA LEU A 18 15.20 -4.51 -4.70
C LEU A 18 15.96 -5.62 -5.42
N ASP A 19 17.28 -5.72 -5.24
CA ASP A 19 18.10 -6.81 -5.76
C ASP A 19 17.59 -8.18 -5.26
N GLU A 20 17.21 -8.27 -3.98
CA GLU A 20 16.64 -9.49 -3.43
C GLU A 20 15.22 -9.77 -3.97
N CYS A 21 14.41 -8.75 -4.20
CA CYS A 21 13.11 -8.93 -4.86
C CYS A 21 13.30 -9.44 -6.30
N ASP A 22 14.23 -8.88 -7.05
CA ASP A 22 14.59 -9.35 -8.40
C ASP A 22 15.02 -10.82 -8.38
N ARG A 23 15.91 -11.18 -7.45
CA ARG A 23 16.42 -12.55 -7.31
C ARG A 23 15.34 -13.56 -6.92
N LEU A 24 14.39 -13.15 -6.09
CA LEU A 24 13.32 -14.02 -5.57
C LEU A 24 12.07 -14.04 -6.47
N GLY A 25 11.98 -13.16 -7.47
CA GLY A 25 10.78 -13.00 -8.29
C GLY A 25 9.62 -12.36 -7.54
N LEU A 26 9.91 -11.53 -6.53
CA LEU A 26 8.90 -10.85 -5.72
C LEU A 26 8.54 -9.52 -6.39
N LEU A 27 7.27 -9.33 -6.74
CA LEU A 27 6.80 -8.11 -7.38
C LEU A 27 6.79 -6.94 -6.42
N VAL A 28 7.14 -5.74 -6.90
CA VAL A 28 7.26 -4.54 -6.06
C VAL A 28 6.35 -3.43 -6.54
N PHE A 29 5.57 -2.88 -5.63
CA PHE A 29 4.91 -1.59 -5.74
C PHE A 29 5.68 -0.58 -4.89
N THR A 30 6.48 0.30 -5.50
CA THR A 30 7.26 1.34 -4.82
C THR A 30 6.62 2.70 -4.98
N GLU A 31 6.83 3.61 -4.01
CA GLU A 31 6.04 4.84 -3.90
C GLU A 31 6.91 6.09 -3.73
N LEU A 32 6.41 7.21 -4.27
CA LEU A 32 6.86 8.57 -3.92
C LEU A 32 6.71 8.79 -2.41
N PRO A 33 7.78 9.22 -1.70
CA PRO A 33 7.72 9.38 -0.26
C PRO A 33 6.66 10.38 0.21
N GLY A 34 5.82 9.95 1.16
CA GLY A 34 4.87 10.82 1.84
C GLY A 34 3.59 10.15 2.32
N TRP A 35 2.96 10.78 3.30
CA TRP A 35 1.70 10.34 3.89
C TRP A 35 0.79 11.53 4.16
N GLN A 36 -0.40 11.52 3.56
CA GLN A 36 -1.51 12.47 3.68
C GLN A 36 -1.20 13.93 3.31
N HIS A 37 -0.05 14.47 3.67
CA HIS A 37 0.28 15.89 3.48
C HIS A 37 0.70 16.20 2.05
N ILE A 38 0.12 17.27 1.49
CA ILE A 38 0.58 17.95 0.27
C ILE A 38 0.92 19.38 0.65
N GLY A 39 2.14 19.84 0.34
CA GLY A 39 2.59 21.18 0.62
C GLY A 39 2.34 22.18 -0.50
N ASP A 40 3.00 23.32 -0.41
CA ASP A 40 2.96 24.39 -1.41
C ASP A 40 3.66 24.06 -2.73
N GLY A 41 3.75 25.03 -3.63
CA GLY A 41 4.39 24.83 -4.93
C GLY A 41 5.85 24.37 -4.83
N ALA A 42 6.63 24.95 -3.93
CA ALA A 42 8.02 24.56 -3.74
C ALA A 42 8.15 23.14 -3.17
N TRP A 43 7.24 22.73 -2.30
CA TRP A 43 7.17 21.35 -1.83
C TRP A 43 6.81 20.38 -2.96
N LYS A 44 5.80 20.71 -3.80
CA LYS A 44 5.42 19.91 -4.97
C LYS A 44 6.56 19.75 -5.96
N ASP A 45 7.34 20.81 -6.20
CA ASP A 45 8.50 20.76 -7.09
C ASP A 45 9.59 19.82 -6.55
N ARG A 46 9.85 19.84 -5.23
CA ARG A 46 10.75 18.86 -4.58
C ARG A 46 10.22 17.45 -4.67
N ALA A 47 8.93 17.23 -4.46
CA ALA A 47 8.31 15.92 -4.60
C ALA A 47 8.43 15.37 -6.04
N CYS A 48 8.23 16.23 -7.05
CA CYS A 48 8.45 15.86 -8.44
C CYS A 48 9.93 15.51 -8.73
N ALA A 49 10.89 16.24 -8.13
CA ALA A 49 12.31 15.91 -8.23
C ALA A 49 12.62 14.55 -7.58
N MET A 50 12.11 14.31 -6.38
CA MET A 50 12.26 13.02 -5.68
C MET A 50 11.67 11.85 -6.47
N LEU A 51 10.51 12.05 -7.09
CA LEU A 51 9.92 11.04 -7.97
C LEU A 51 10.83 10.72 -9.15
N ARG A 52 11.40 11.76 -9.79
CA ARG A 52 12.34 11.58 -10.90
C ARG A 52 13.57 10.78 -10.46
N GLU A 53 14.15 11.12 -9.32
CA GLU A 53 15.30 10.39 -8.75
C GLU A 53 14.94 8.93 -8.46
N MET A 54 13.81 8.67 -7.83
CA MET A 54 13.31 7.32 -7.53
C MET A 54 13.21 6.48 -8.81
N LEU A 55 12.60 7.01 -9.88
CA LEU A 55 12.47 6.28 -11.14
C LEU A 55 13.85 6.03 -11.78
N LEU A 56 14.68 7.05 -11.91
CA LEU A 56 16.00 6.92 -12.54
C LEU A 56 16.90 5.93 -11.80
N GLN A 57 16.83 5.92 -10.47
CA GLN A 57 17.60 5.01 -9.64
C GLN A 57 17.14 3.56 -9.77
N ASN A 58 15.82 3.34 -9.87
CA ASN A 58 15.23 2.02 -9.68
C ASN A 58 14.66 1.37 -10.96
N ARG A 59 14.59 2.10 -12.09
CA ARG A 59 13.94 1.59 -13.32
C ARG A 59 14.54 0.30 -13.91
N ASN A 60 15.76 -0.06 -13.50
CA ASN A 60 16.41 -1.28 -13.98
C ASN A 60 16.09 -2.52 -13.14
N HIS A 61 15.30 -2.40 -12.06
CA HIS A 61 14.82 -3.53 -11.28
C HIS A 61 13.57 -4.14 -11.92
N PRO A 62 13.63 -5.38 -12.46
CA PRO A 62 12.48 -6.02 -13.09
C PRO A 62 11.38 -6.38 -12.09
N SER A 63 11.67 -6.51 -10.82
CA SER A 63 10.68 -6.73 -9.76
C SER A 63 9.68 -5.58 -9.63
N ILE A 64 10.07 -4.34 -9.90
CA ILE A 64 9.16 -3.20 -9.83
C ILE A 64 8.18 -3.28 -10.98
N ILE A 65 6.90 -3.45 -10.66
CA ILE A 65 5.82 -3.53 -11.64
C ILE A 65 4.90 -2.32 -11.62
N LEU A 66 4.98 -1.50 -10.57
CA LEU A 66 4.05 -0.40 -10.36
C LEU A 66 4.76 0.79 -9.70
N TRP A 67 4.63 1.97 -10.30
CA TRP A 67 5.15 3.22 -9.76
C TRP A 67 4.06 3.98 -8.99
N GLY A 68 4.23 4.14 -7.69
CA GLY A 68 3.39 4.99 -6.85
C GLY A 68 3.75 6.45 -7.04
N VAL A 69 2.92 7.19 -7.75
CA VAL A 69 3.17 8.59 -8.13
C VAL A 69 2.34 9.59 -7.33
N ARG A 70 1.55 9.09 -6.36
CA ARG A 70 0.70 9.87 -5.47
C ARG A 70 1.14 9.69 -4.02
N ILE A 71 1.06 10.75 -3.23
CA ILE A 71 1.26 10.69 -1.78
C ILE A 71 0.17 9.81 -1.17
N ASN A 72 0.57 8.81 -0.38
CA ASN A 72 -0.36 7.89 0.26
C ASN A 72 -1.44 8.64 1.05
N GLU A 73 -2.71 8.25 0.85
CA GLU A 73 -3.87 8.79 1.56
C GLU A 73 -4.02 10.32 1.51
N SER A 74 -3.47 10.96 0.49
CA SER A 74 -3.66 12.39 0.31
C SER A 74 -5.02 12.72 -0.32
N VAL A 75 -5.44 13.96 -0.17
CA VAL A 75 -6.57 14.52 -0.93
C VAL A 75 -6.24 14.60 -2.41
N ASP A 76 -7.25 14.81 -3.25
CA ASP A 76 -7.05 15.03 -4.68
C ASP A 76 -6.35 16.37 -4.93
N ASP A 77 -5.38 16.35 -5.85
CA ASP A 77 -4.67 17.51 -6.36
C ASP A 77 -4.31 17.22 -7.83
N ASP A 78 -5.23 17.52 -8.71
CA ASP A 78 -5.15 17.13 -10.12
C ASP A 78 -3.94 17.75 -10.84
N GLU A 79 -3.57 18.99 -10.49
CA GLU A 79 -2.39 19.63 -11.06
C GLU A 79 -1.12 18.87 -10.67
N PHE A 80 -0.93 18.61 -9.40
CA PHE A 80 0.23 17.91 -8.89
C PHE A 80 0.32 16.47 -9.41
N TYR A 81 -0.78 15.72 -9.36
CA TYR A 81 -0.78 14.31 -9.78
C TYR A 81 -0.75 14.13 -11.29
N THR A 82 -1.22 15.08 -12.07
CA THR A 82 -0.97 15.11 -13.51
C THR A 82 0.54 15.24 -13.80
N ARG A 83 1.23 16.15 -13.10
CA ARG A 83 2.69 16.33 -13.25
C ARG A 83 3.46 15.07 -12.88
N THR A 84 3.16 14.45 -11.73
CA THR A 84 3.87 13.24 -11.29
C THR A 84 3.66 12.06 -12.23
N ASN A 85 2.45 11.89 -12.74
CA ASN A 85 2.10 10.86 -13.71
C ASN A 85 2.85 11.06 -15.04
N GLN A 86 2.87 12.28 -15.56
CA GLN A 86 3.62 12.64 -16.77
C GLN A 86 5.13 12.37 -16.62
N ILE A 87 5.71 12.69 -15.46
CA ILE A 87 7.12 12.40 -15.17
C ILE A 87 7.39 10.90 -15.22
N ALA A 88 6.53 10.10 -14.61
CA ALA A 88 6.70 8.65 -14.57
C ALA A 88 6.63 8.04 -15.97
N HIS A 89 5.60 8.35 -16.74
CA HIS A 89 5.46 7.85 -18.11
C HIS A 89 6.55 8.34 -19.06
N ALA A 90 7.08 9.56 -18.87
CA ALA A 90 8.19 10.07 -19.68
C ALA A 90 9.52 9.35 -19.39
N LEU A 91 9.72 8.89 -18.16
CA LEU A 91 10.97 8.22 -17.75
C LEU A 91 10.91 6.71 -17.89
N ASP A 92 9.74 6.12 -17.72
CA ASP A 92 9.48 4.69 -17.85
C ASP A 92 8.08 4.42 -18.41
N PRO A 93 7.91 4.40 -19.73
CA PRO A 93 6.63 4.11 -20.36
C PRO A 93 6.26 2.62 -20.31
N SER A 94 7.13 1.77 -19.78
CA SER A 94 6.92 0.31 -19.77
C SER A 94 6.11 -0.18 -18.57
N ARG A 95 6.00 0.62 -17.51
CA ARG A 95 5.32 0.26 -16.27
C ARG A 95 4.15 1.18 -15.98
N ALA A 96 3.12 0.58 -15.39
CA ALA A 96 1.93 1.30 -14.96
C ALA A 96 2.22 2.19 -13.75
N THR A 97 1.43 3.26 -13.63
CA THR A 97 1.41 4.16 -12.48
C THR A 97 0.22 3.86 -11.57
N SER A 98 0.36 4.19 -10.30
CA SER A 98 -0.71 4.09 -9.31
C SER A 98 -0.57 5.16 -8.23
N GLY A 99 -1.60 5.25 -7.39
CA GLY A 99 -1.58 6.11 -6.23
C GLY A 99 -2.60 5.66 -5.21
N VAL A 100 -2.22 5.63 -3.95
CA VAL A 100 -3.00 5.06 -2.86
C VAL A 100 -3.96 6.07 -2.27
N ARG A 101 -5.22 5.72 -2.22
CA ARG A 101 -6.34 6.53 -1.74
C ARG A 101 -7.03 5.88 -0.55
N TYR A 102 -7.68 6.69 0.28
CA TYR A 102 -8.59 6.24 1.34
C TYR A 102 -10.01 6.78 1.14
N LEU A 103 -10.18 7.80 0.28
CA LEU A 103 -11.48 8.34 -0.08
C LEU A 103 -12.04 7.60 -1.30
N GLU A 104 -13.28 7.16 -1.20
CA GLU A 104 -14.02 6.58 -2.32
C GLU A 104 -14.25 7.62 -3.40
N LYS A 105 -14.24 7.18 -4.67
CA LYS A 105 -14.46 8.05 -5.83
C LYS A 105 -13.46 9.19 -5.99
N SER A 106 -12.32 9.12 -5.31
CA SER A 106 -11.19 10.02 -5.53
C SER A 106 -10.73 9.96 -6.99
N HIS A 107 -10.27 11.09 -7.53
CA HIS A 107 -9.91 11.21 -8.95
C HIS A 107 -8.83 10.21 -9.35
N LEU A 108 -8.95 9.64 -10.54
CA LEU A 108 -7.98 8.71 -11.12
C LEU A 108 -7.28 9.36 -12.30
N LEU A 109 -5.99 9.61 -12.13
CA LEU A 109 -5.09 10.14 -13.17
C LEU A 109 -4.05 9.10 -13.58
N GLU A 110 -3.91 8.05 -12.77
CA GLU A 110 -2.96 6.94 -12.94
C GLU A 110 -3.61 5.78 -13.73
N ASP A 111 -2.82 4.75 -14.00
CA ASP A 111 -3.27 3.56 -14.74
C ASP A 111 -4.03 2.57 -13.88
N VAL A 112 -3.68 2.48 -12.58
CA VAL A 112 -4.27 1.54 -11.61
C VAL A 112 -4.81 2.31 -10.42
N TYR A 113 -6.05 2.03 -10.03
CA TYR A 113 -6.67 2.60 -8.84
C TYR A 113 -6.27 1.77 -7.62
N ALA A 114 -5.46 2.34 -6.72
CA ALA A 114 -5.12 1.71 -5.46
C ALA A 114 -5.93 2.34 -4.31
N TYR A 115 -6.49 1.50 -3.44
CA TYR A 115 -7.39 1.90 -2.38
C TYR A 115 -7.07 1.20 -1.06
N ASN A 116 -6.97 1.97 0.03
CA ASN A 116 -6.85 1.45 1.37
C ASN A 116 -8.24 1.11 1.91
N ASP A 117 -8.54 -0.19 2.01
CA ASP A 117 -9.84 -0.68 2.43
C ASP A 117 -9.83 -1.11 3.90
N PHE A 118 -10.17 -0.18 4.76
CA PHE A 118 -10.33 -0.41 6.19
C PHE A 118 -11.80 -0.57 6.61
N SER A 119 -12.64 -1.06 5.72
CA SER A 119 -14.07 -1.29 6.00
C SER A 119 -14.34 -2.57 6.78
N HIS A 120 -13.36 -3.46 6.95
CA HIS A 120 -13.50 -4.68 7.73
C HIS A 120 -13.76 -4.36 9.21
N ASN A 121 -14.83 -4.97 9.77
CA ASN A 121 -15.25 -4.74 11.15
C ASN A 121 -15.43 -6.03 11.97
N GLY A 122 -14.93 -7.15 11.47
CA GLY A 122 -15.10 -8.48 12.08
C GLY A 122 -16.34 -9.24 11.60
N SER A 123 -17.43 -8.54 11.27
CA SER A 123 -18.65 -9.16 10.73
C SER A 123 -18.70 -9.15 9.20
N ASN A 124 -18.01 -8.24 8.55
CA ASN A 124 -17.81 -8.23 7.09
C ASN A 124 -16.32 -8.43 6.75
N ALA A 125 -16.05 -8.90 5.55
CA ALA A 125 -14.69 -9.20 5.11
C ALA A 125 -13.87 -7.95 4.71
N GLY A 126 -14.49 -6.80 4.53
CA GLY A 126 -13.89 -5.70 3.78
C GLY A 126 -13.91 -6.00 2.28
N ALA A 127 -12.90 -5.59 1.53
CA ALA A 127 -12.81 -5.79 0.08
C ALA A 127 -14.02 -5.22 -0.67
N LYS A 128 -14.19 -3.91 -0.60
CA LYS A 128 -15.29 -3.19 -1.27
C LYS A 128 -15.27 -3.44 -2.77
N ARG A 129 -16.46 -3.54 -3.36
CA ARG A 129 -16.57 -3.76 -4.80
C ARG A 129 -16.03 -2.58 -5.59
N LYS A 130 -15.43 -2.87 -6.71
CA LYS A 130 -14.83 -1.89 -7.62
C LYS A 130 -15.75 -0.71 -7.93
N LYS A 131 -17.03 -0.98 -8.24
CA LYS A 131 -18.02 0.06 -8.56
C LYS A 131 -18.32 1.03 -7.43
N ASP A 132 -18.08 0.63 -6.18
CA ASP A 132 -18.34 1.47 -5.02
C ASP A 132 -17.14 2.39 -4.74
N VAL A 133 -15.93 2.00 -5.15
CA VAL A 133 -14.65 2.63 -4.79
C VAL A 133 -14.09 3.52 -5.90
N THR A 134 -13.95 2.99 -7.12
CA THR A 134 -13.31 3.73 -8.22
C THR A 134 -14.30 4.54 -9.06
N PRO A 135 -13.91 5.73 -9.55
CA PRO A 135 -14.71 6.49 -10.52
C PRO A 135 -14.68 5.88 -11.93
N ASP A 136 -13.68 5.03 -12.24
CA ASP A 136 -13.46 4.45 -13.57
C ASP A 136 -13.41 2.92 -13.50
N LEU A 137 -14.45 2.26 -14.00
CA LEU A 137 -14.57 0.80 -14.01
C LEU A 137 -13.70 0.13 -15.08
N SER A 138 -13.15 0.86 -16.03
CA SER A 138 -12.26 0.31 -17.06
C SER A 138 -10.85 0.03 -16.54
N LYS A 139 -10.44 0.66 -15.45
CA LYS A 139 -9.11 0.53 -14.85
C LYS A 139 -9.07 -0.57 -13.79
N ALA A 140 -7.89 -1.14 -13.55
CA ALA A 140 -7.69 -2.12 -12.49
C ALA A 140 -7.89 -1.49 -11.10
N LEU A 141 -8.44 -2.28 -10.16
CA LEU A 141 -8.53 -1.94 -8.74
C LEU A 141 -7.57 -2.82 -7.94
N LEU A 142 -6.74 -2.17 -7.11
CA LEU A 142 -5.83 -2.82 -6.17
C LEU A 142 -6.19 -2.42 -4.75
N ILE A 143 -6.44 -3.38 -3.86
CA ILE A 143 -6.52 -3.10 -2.42
C ILE A 143 -5.09 -2.98 -1.92
N SER A 144 -4.69 -1.76 -1.56
CA SER A 144 -3.30 -1.44 -1.18
C SER A 144 -3.02 -1.57 0.31
N GLU A 145 -4.05 -1.55 1.15
CA GLU A 145 -4.00 -1.86 2.58
C GLU A 145 -5.35 -2.39 3.04
N CYS A 146 -5.35 -3.36 3.94
CA CYS A 146 -6.55 -3.83 4.64
C CYS A 146 -6.17 -4.39 6.02
N ASN A 147 -7.14 -4.51 6.92
CA ASN A 147 -6.98 -4.97 8.31
C ASN A 147 -6.14 -4.03 9.19
N GLY A 148 -4.95 -4.42 9.58
CA GLY A 148 -3.97 -3.60 10.32
C GLY A 148 -4.50 -3.02 11.62
N HIS A 149 -4.62 -1.71 11.66
CA HIS A 149 -5.06 -0.95 12.83
C HIS A 149 -6.50 -1.25 13.28
N MET A 150 -7.29 -1.93 12.45
CA MET A 150 -8.64 -2.34 12.81
C MET A 150 -8.68 -3.39 13.92
N TYR A 151 -7.59 -4.16 14.10
CA TYR A 151 -7.51 -5.20 15.11
C TYR A 151 -6.07 -5.44 15.57
N PRO A 152 -5.47 -4.49 16.30
CA PRO A 152 -4.09 -4.64 16.79
C PRO A 152 -3.95 -5.90 17.64
N THR A 153 -2.90 -6.69 17.39
CA THR A 153 -2.72 -7.98 18.05
C THR A 153 -1.27 -8.20 18.46
N LYS A 154 -1.06 -8.44 19.76
CA LYS A 154 0.25 -8.77 20.34
C LYS A 154 0.46 -10.29 20.35
N SER A 155 1.70 -10.75 20.31
CA SER A 155 2.02 -12.17 20.43
C SER A 155 1.62 -12.77 21.79
N CYS A 156 1.46 -11.92 22.82
CA CYS A 156 1.05 -12.31 24.17
C CYS A 156 -0.47 -12.22 24.44
N ASP A 157 -1.28 -11.77 23.47
CA ASP A 157 -2.73 -11.76 23.61
C ASP A 157 -3.27 -13.20 23.73
N ASP A 158 -4.49 -13.33 24.27
CA ASP A 158 -5.11 -14.64 24.45
C ASP A 158 -5.40 -15.35 23.11
N ALA A 159 -5.62 -16.64 23.15
CA ALA A 159 -5.82 -17.46 21.97
C ALA A 159 -7.00 -17.02 21.10
N PRO A 160 -8.20 -16.69 21.68
CA PRO A 160 -9.31 -16.17 20.89
C PRO A 160 -8.98 -14.89 20.13
N HIS A 161 -8.29 -13.93 20.75
CA HIS A 161 -7.90 -12.68 20.11
C HIS A 161 -6.95 -12.94 18.94
N ARG A 162 -5.93 -13.77 19.13
CA ARG A 162 -4.97 -14.14 18.07
C ARG A 162 -5.63 -14.91 16.92
N GLN A 163 -6.59 -15.79 17.23
CA GLN A 163 -7.39 -16.50 16.21
C GLN A 163 -8.23 -15.52 15.38
N GLU A 164 -8.92 -14.58 16.03
CA GLU A 164 -9.70 -13.57 15.31
C GLU A 164 -8.83 -12.71 14.42
N HIS A 165 -7.62 -12.34 14.85
CA HIS A 165 -6.65 -11.63 13.99
C HIS A 165 -6.36 -12.40 12.70
N ALA A 166 -6.04 -13.69 12.81
CA ALA A 166 -5.80 -14.55 11.65
C ALA A 166 -7.04 -14.67 10.73
N LEU A 167 -8.22 -14.85 11.34
CA LEU A 167 -9.47 -14.94 10.58
C LEU A 167 -9.83 -13.65 9.85
N ARG A 168 -9.52 -12.48 10.40
CA ARG A 168 -9.74 -11.20 9.71
C ARG A 168 -8.89 -11.07 8.46
N HIS A 169 -7.61 -11.43 8.53
CA HIS A 169 -6.75 -11.47 7.35
C HIS A 169 -7.26 -12.49 6.32
N ALA A 170 -7.61 -13.69 6.76
CA ALA A 170 -8.13 -14.74 5.88
C ALA A 170 -9.42 -14.29 5.15
N ARG A 171 -10.39 -13.72 5.87
CA ARG A 171 -11.66 -13.24 5.29
C ARG A 171 -11.44 -12.14 4.26
N GLY A 172 -10.57 -11.16 4.56
CA GLY A 172 -10.27 -10.05 3.65
C GLY A 172 -9.58 -10.53 2.38
N LEU A 173 -8.57 -11.38 2.50
CA LEU A 173 -7.85 -11.95 1.37
C LEU A 173 -8.75 -12.87 0.52
N ASP A 174 -9.55 -13.72 1.17
CA ASP A 174 -10.49 -14.61 0.48
C ASP A 174 -11.55 -13.82 -0.32
N ALA A 175 -12.11 -12.77 0.30
CA ALA A 175 -13.07 -11.91 -0.38
C ALA A 175 -12.47 -11.19 -1.59
N ALA A 176 -11.25 -10.66 -1.45
CA ALA A 176 -10.55 -10.02 -2.55
C ALA A 176 -10.18 -11.01 -3.67
N TYR A 177 -9.78 -12.23 -3.31
CA TYR A 177 -9.45 -13.28 -4.26
C TYR A 177 -10.68 -13.81 -5.02
N ALA A 178 -11.82 -13.91 -4.33
CA ALA A 178 -13.07 -14.38 -4.93
C ALA A 178 -13.71 -13.38 -5.90
N ASP A 179 -13.37 -12.10 -5.79
CA ASP A 179 -13.87 -11.04 -6.67
C ASP A 179 -12.89 -10.78 -7.81
N GLY A 180 -13.20 -11.26 -9.01
CA GLY A 180 -12.36 -11.10 -10.21
C GLY A 180 -12.16 -9.64 -10.68
N GLU A 181 -12.79 -8.66 -10.04
CA GLU A 181 -12.56 -7.23 -10.31
C GLU A 181 -11.36 -6.65 -9.53
N HIS A 182 -10.83 -7.37 -8.51
CA HIS A 182 -9.63 -6.97 -7.79
C HIS A 182 -8.37 -7.50 -8.49
N ALA A 183 -7.39 -6.63 -8.75
CA ALA A 183 -6.10 -7.01 -9.30
C ALA A 183 -5.16 -7.60 -8.23
N GLY A 184 -5.43 -7.36 -6.95
CA GLY A 184 -4.67 -7.88 -5.81
C GLY A 184 -5.08 -7.24 -4.51
N CYS A 185 -4.51 -7.76 -3.42
CA CYS A 185 -4.77 -7.25 -2.08
C CYS A 185 -3.49 -7.32 -1.22
N PHE A 186 -3.13 -6.21 -0.61
CA PHE A 186 -2.06 -6.12 0.39
C PHE A 186 -2.66 -5.96 1.77
N GLY A 187 -2.26 -6.84 2.71
CA GLY A 187 -2.59 -6.67 4.11
C GLY A 187 -1.70 -5.60 4.76
N TRP A 188 -2.25 -4.77 5.61
CA TRP A 188 -1.49 -3.89 6.49
C TRP A 188 -1.30 -4.56 7.85
N CYS A 189 -0.09 -4.93 8.25
CA CYS A 189 1.13 -4.88 7.47
C CYS A 189 2.04 -6.10 7.78
N MET A 190 3.26 -6.13 7.25
CA MET A 190 4.13 -7.29 7.45
C MET A 190 4.65 -7.38 8.88
N PHE A 191 5.10 -6.26 9.47
CA PHE A 191 5.74 -6.22 10.79
C PHE A 191 5.02 -5.26 11.74
N ASP A 192 5.07 -5.57 13.04
CA ASP A 192 4.88 -4.57 14.07
C ASP A 192 6.00 -3.52 13.96
N TYR A 193 5.68 -2.25 14.20
CA TYR A 193 6.63 -1.16 14.00
C TYR A 193 6.51 -0.07 15.05
N ALA A 194 7.63 0.60 15.33
CA ALA A 194 7.66 1.74 16.21
C ALA A 194 6.97 2.95 15.57
N THR A 195 6.28 3.74 16.38
CA THR A 195 5.53 4.91 15.95
C THR A 195 5.66 6.07 16.96
N HIS A 196 5.05 7.21 16.63
CA HIS A 196 5.02 8.34 17.56
C HIS A 196 3.94 8.15 18.66
N LYS A 197 3.98 9.00 19.69
CA LYS A 197 3.14 8.87 20.90
C LYS A 197 1.62 8.93 20.65
N ASP A 198 1.21 9.58 19.57
CA ASP A 198 -0.19 9.86 19.27
C ASP A 198 -0.80 8.85 18.29
N PHE A 199 -0.06 7.77 17.99
CA PHE A 199 -0.50 6.71 17.10
C PHE A 199 -0.15 5.33 17.68
N GLY A 200 -0.91 4.30 17.31
CA GLY A 200 -0.73 2.95 17.83
C GLY A 200 -1.43 2.70 19.16
N SER A 201 -0.90 1.79 19.96
CA SER A 201 -1.52 1.30 21.20
C SER A 201 -1.12 2.09 22.45
N GLY A 202 -0.53 3.28 22.30
CA GLY A 202 -0.11 4.13 23.41
C GLY A 202 1.29 3.84 23.96
N ASP A 203 1.87 2.71 23.60
CA ASP A 203 3.26 2.29 23.93
C ASP A 203 4.26 2.59 22.80
N ARG A 204 3.86 3.40 21.83
CA ARG A 204 4.62 3.77 20.63
C ARG A 204 4.93 2.61 19.70
N ILE A 205 4.11 1.56 19.73
CA ILE A 205 4.19 0.43 18.83
C ILE A 205 2.84 0.21 18.14
N CYS A 206 2.86 0.03 16.84
CA CYS A 206 1.72 -0.45 16.08
C CYS A 206 1.81 -1.98 15.96
N TYR A 207 0.89 -2.68 16.64
CA TYR A 207 0.80 -4.15 16.61
C TYR A 207 -0.05 -4.62 15.41
N HIS A 208 0.25 -4.09 14.24
CA HIS A 208 -0.52 -4.30 13.00
C HIS A 208 0.05 -5.44 12.15
N GLY A 209 1.26 -5.92 12.50
CA GLY A 209 1.97 -6.89 11.69
C GLY A 209 1.40 -8.31 11.79
N VAL A 210 1.58 -9.09 10.72
CA VAL A 210 1.47 -10.55 10.75
C VAL A 210 2.73 -11.19 11.34
N LEU A 211 3.81 -10.43 11.42
CA LEU A 211 5.03 -10.75 12.18
C LEU A 211 5.22 -9.69 13.27
N ASP A 212 5.81 -10.08 14.40
CA ASP A 212 6.17 -9.13 15.46
C ASP A 212 7.42 -8.29 15.09
N SER A 213 7.80 -7.35 15.96
CA SER A 213 8.98 -6.49 15.76
C SER A 213 10.29 -7.27 15.66
N PHE A 214 10.34 -8.49 16.18
CA PHE A 214 11.49 -9.38 16.12
C PHE A 214 11.43 -10.38 14.96
N ARG A 215 10.46 -10.25 14.07
CA ARG A 215 10.22 -11.12 12.90
C ARG A 215 9.66 -12.50 13.24
N ASN A 216 9.19 -12.73 14.46
CA ASN A 216 8.47 -13.96 14.78
C ASN A 216 7.05 -13.91 14.17
N PRO A 217 6.61 -15.02 13.53
CA PRO A 217 5.26 -15.07 12.98
C PRO A 217 4.22 -15.04 14.11
N LYS A 218 3.18 -14.26 13.89
CA LYS A 218 1.94 -14.37 14.66
C LYS A 218 1.09 -15.51 14.08
N LEU A 219 -0.16 -15.65 14.50
CA LEU A 219 -1.04 -16.69 13.99
C LEU A 219 -1.60 -16.36 12.58
N ALA A 220 -1.63 -15.06 12.21
CA ALA A 220 -2.15 -14.59 10.92
C ALA A 220 -1.21 -14.86 9.74
#